data_646dcff92789b3ff2f9d26c2ac129248
#
_entry.id   646dcff92789b3ff2f9d26c2ac129248
#
_cell.length_a   1.000
_cell.length_b   1.000
_cell.length_c   1.000
_cell.angle_alpha   90.00
_cell.angle_beta   90.00
_cell.angle_gamma   90.00
#
_symmetry.space_group_name_H-M   'P 1'
#
loop_
_entity.id
_entity.type
_entity.pdbx_description
1 polymer ?
#
loop_
_entity_poly.entity_id
_entity_poly.type
_entity_poly.pdbx_seq_one_letter_code
_entity_poly.pdbx_strand_id
1 'polypeptide(L)'
;MIAWLDENDYDMVLGPAVAGPAPAAGSLGGRGYVRTLVAQSRQVPFTQAWNLAGLPAVVAPVLIGGRAVGVQLVGRPGAETALLTAAARLERRVVPVAGAAAPRIYA
;
A
#
# COMPACT_ATOMS: atom_id res chain seq x y z
N MET A 1 11.20 -14.14 3.96
CA MET A 1 10.75 -12.97 4.77
C MET A 1 10.46 -13.35 6.23
N ILE A 2 9.67 -14.38 6.52
CA ILE A 2 9.34 -14.75 7.91
C ILE A 2 10.63 -15.03 8.73
N ALA A 3 11.53 -15.87 8.23
CA ALA A 3 12.81 -16.12 8.87
C ALA A 3 13.63 -14.83 9.11
N TRP A 4 13.64 -13.93 8.14
CA TRP A 4 14.31 -12.64 8.28
C TRP A 4 13.70 -11.75 9.37
N LEU A 5 12.37 -11.76 9.51
CA LEU A 5 11.67 -11.07 10.60
C LEU A 5 12.09 -11.66 11.97
N ASP A 6 12.18 -13.00 12.05
CA ASP A 6 12.56 -13.68 13.29
C ASP A 6 14.02 -13.40 13.67
N GLU A 7 14.93 -13.47 12.71
CA GLU A 7 16.37 -13.20 12.92
C GLU A 7 16.66 -11.77 13.37
N ASN A 8 15.82 -10.80 13.01
CA ASN A 8 16.01 -9.39 13.32
C ASN A 8 15.05 -8.85 14.38
N ASP A 9 14.24 -9.71 14.99
CA ASP A 9 13.22 -9.33 15.99
C ASP A 9 12.25 -8.25 15.52
N TYR A 10 11.80 -8.34 14.26
CA TYR A 10 10.82 -7.45 13.67
C TYR A 10 9.45 -8.09 13.62
N ASP A 11 8.40 -7.34 13.96
CA ASP A 11 7.01 -7.78 13.89
C ASP A 11 6.40 -7.65 12.50
N MET A 12 6.80 -6.65 11.73
CA MET A 12 6.25 -6.34 10.42
C MET A 12 7.23 -5.60 9.53
N VAL A 13 6.97 -5.63 8.22
CA VAL A 13 7.68 -4.83 7.21
C VAL A 13 6.81 -3.65 6.81
N LEU A 14 7.42 -2.47 6.72
CA LEU A 14 6.80 -1.26 6.20
C LEU A 14 7.46 -0.89 4.87
N GLY A 15 6.66 -0.61 3.88
CA GLY A 15 7.14 -0.24 2.55
C GLY A 15 6.12 0.59 1.77
N PRO A 16 6.47 1.07 0.57
CA PRO A 16 5.52 1.74 -0.30
C PRO A 16 4.47 0.77 -0.83
N ALA A 17 3.22 1.21 -0.98
CA ALA A 17 2.17 0.41 -1.60
C ALA A 17 2.25 0.42 -3.13
N VAL A 18 2.64 1.55 -3.72
CA VAL A 18 2.75 1.75 -5.17
C VAL A 18 4.06 2.44 -5.53
N ALA A 19 4.50 2.25 -6.78
CA ALA A 19 5.80 2.76 -7.24
C ALA A 19 5.82 4.27 -7.55
N GLY A 20 4.66 4.91 -7.62
CA GLY A 20 4.56 6.33 -7.96
C GLY A 20 3.15 6.87 -7.91
N PRO A 21 2.95 8.11 -8.32
CA PRO A 21 1.63 8.73 -8.36
C PRO A 21 0.70 7.99 -9.33
N ALA A 22 -0.60 8.10 -9.10
CA ALA A 22 -1.60 7.51 -9.98
C ALA A 22 -1.42 8.04 -11.43
N PRO A 23 -1.47 7.17 -12.44
CA PRO A 23 -1.41 7.61 -13.83
C PRO A 23 -2.63 8.48 -14.17
N ALA A 24 -2.48 9.36 -15.13
CA ALA A 24 -3.57 10.21 -15.59
C ALA A 24 -4.77 9.35 -16.06
N ALA A 25 -5.97 9.82 -15.78
CA ALA A 25 -7.20 9.15 -16.21
C ALA A 25 -7.18 8.91 -17.74
N GLY A 26 -7.54 7.70 -18.16
CA GLY A 26 -7.55 7.32 -19.57
C GLY A 26 -6.17 7.04 -20.20
N SER A 27 -5.07 7.26 -19.47
CA SER A 27 -3.72 7.07 -20.02
C SER A 27 -3.38 5.63 -20.41
N LEU A 28 -4.11 4.66 -19.88
CA LEU A 28 -3.97 3.23 -20.20
C LEU A 28 -4.94 2.77 -21.31
N GLY A 29 -5.90 3.61 -21.71
CA GLY A 29 -6.84 3.33 -22.78
C GLY A 29 -6.16 3.21 -24.14
N GLY A 30 -6.59 2.24 -24.98
CA GLY A 30 -6.10 2.09 -26.36
C GLY A 30 -4.68 1.53 -26.52
N ARG A 31 -4.01 1.17 -25.43
CA ARG A 31 -2.59 0.71 -25.46
C ARG A 31 -2.36 -0.74 -25.81
N GLY A 32 -3.39 -1.52 -26.02
CA GLY A 32 -3.25 -2.96 -26.20
C GLY A 32 -2.87 -3.71 -24.90
N TYR A 33 -3.17 -5.01 -24.87
CA TYR A 33 -3.06 -5.84 -23.66
C TYR A 33 -1.65 -5.85 -23.05
N VAL A 34 -0.63 -6.13 -23.86
CA VAL A 34 0.75 -6.30 -23.38
C VAL A 34 1.32 -5.00 -22.79
N ARG A 35 1.10 -3.86 -23.47
CA ARG A 35 1.57 -2.54 -22.96
C ARG A 35 0.87 -2.14 -21.67
N THR A 36 -0.41 -2.44 -21.56
CA THR A 36 -1.18 -2.19 -20.34
C THR A 36 -0.67 -3.06 -19.19
N LEU A 37 -0.43 -4.34 -19.43
CA LEU A 37 0.11 -5.28 -18.43
C LEU A 37 1.48 -4.81 -17.91
N VAL A 38 2.40 -4.41 -18.80
CA VAL A 38 3.71 -3.88 -18.41
C VAL A 38 3.59 -2.61 -17.60
N ALA A 39 2.71 -1.68 -17.99
CA ALA A 39 2.49 -0.44 -17.27
C ALA A 39 1.93 -0.71 -15.84
N GLN A 40 0.96 -1.62 -15.71
CA GLN A 40 0.40 -2.02 -14.43
C GLN A 40 1.45 -2.72 -13.54
N SER A 41 2.25 -3.64 -14.09
CA SER A 41 3.30 -4.34 -13.33
C SER A 41 4.34 -3.37 -12.76
N ARG A 42 4.62 -2.28 -13.45
CA ARG A 42 5.52 -1.21 -12.96
C ARG A 42 4.89 -0.37 -11.86
N GLN A 43 3.55 -0.26 -11.83
CA GLN A 43 2.84 0.55 -10.85
C GLN A 43 2.68 -0.17 -9.49
N VAL A 44 2.58 -1.49 -9.50
CA VAL A 44 2.28 -2.30 -8.30
C VAL A 44 3.33 -3.39 -7.99
N PRO A 45 4.64 -3.10 -8.11
CA PRO A 45 5.66 -4.14 -7.92
C PRO A 45 5.74 -4.62 -6.46
N PHE A 46 5.31 -3.81 -5.51
CA PHE A 46 5.49 -4.06 -4.08
C PHE A 46 4.38 -4.91 -3.45
N THR A 47 3.25 -5.08 -4.12
CA THR A 47 2.09 -5.82 -3.57
C THR A 47 2.06 -7.27 -4.03
N GLN A 48 2.57 -7.58 -5.22
CA GLN A 48 2.49 -8.92 -5.81
C GLN A 48 3.24 -9.98 -5.01
N ALA A 49 4.42 -9.65 -4.49
CA ALA A 49 5.24 -10.60 -3.74
C ALA A 49 4.52 -11.11 -2.50
N TRP A 50 3.84 -10.25 -1.78
CA TRP A 50 3.11 -10.58 -0.56
C TRP A 50 1.85 -11.37 -0.84
N ASN A 51 1.12 -11.02 -1.91
CA ASN A 51 -0.05 -11.78 -2.35
C ASN A 51 0.32 -13.22 -2.76
N LEU A 52 1.42 -13.39 -3.49
CA LEU A 52 1.92 -14.72 -3.87
C LEU A 52 2.42 -15.52 -2.67
N ALA A 53 3.01 -14.86 -1.68
CA ALA A 53 3.47 -15.47 -0.45
C ALA A 53 2.34 -15.79 0.55
N GLY A 54 1.10 -15.33 0.29
CA GLY A 54 -0.04 -15.55 1.18
C GLY A 54 0.11 -14.84 2.53
N LEU A 55 0.83 -13.70 2.56
CA LEU A 55 1.07 -12.95 3.78
C LEU A 55 0.03 -11.85 3.96
N PRO A 56 -0.44 -11.61 5.20
CA PRO A 56 -1.37 -10.53 5.47
C PRO A 56 -0.69 -9.17 5.26
N ALA A 57 -1.40 -8.28 4.59
CA ALA A 57 -0.94 -6.93 4.32
C ALA A 57 -2.08 -5.92 4.45
N VAL A 58 -1.76 -4.71 4.90
CA VAL A 58 -2.68 -3.59 4.97
C VAL A 58 -2.00 -2.34 4.41
N VAL A 59 -2.76 -1.49 3.76
CA VAL A 59 -2.28 -0.18 3.28
C VAL A 59 -2.95 0.91 4.09
N ALA A 60 -2.14 1.78 4.68
CA ALA A 60 -2.60 2.96 5.39
C ALA A 60 -2.17 4.24 4.66
N PRO A 61 -3.01 5.27 4.55
CA PRO A 61 -2.62 6.55 4.00
C PRO A 61 -1.73 7.31 4.98
N VAL A 62 -0.67 7.92 4.45
CA VAL A 62 0.16 8.88 5.17
C VAL A 62 0.31 10.16 4.34
N LEU A 63 0.48 11.31 5.00
CA LEU A 63 0.72 12.57 4.29
C LEU A 63 2.23 12.82 4.16
N ILE A 64 2.68 12.93 2.92
CA ILE A 64 4.05 13.31 2.61
C ILE A 64 4.01 14.52 1.68
N GLY A 65 4.53 15.66 2.12
CA GLY A 65 4.51 16.89 1.34
C GLY A 65 3.09 17.36 0.95
N GLY A 66 2.10 17.16 1.82
CA GLY A 66 0.70 17.50 1.57
C GLY A 66 -0.06 16.54 0.64
N ARG A 67 0.54 15.43 0.24
CA ARG A 67 -0.09 14.39 -0.60
C ARG A 67 -0.31 13.12 0.20
N ALA A 68 -1.46 12.49 0.00
CA ALA A 68 -1.73 11.18 0.56
C ALA A 68 -0.93 10.12 -0.22
N VAL A 69 -0.12 9.36 0.50
CA VAL A 69 0.70 8.26 -0.04
C VAL A 69 0.32 6.98 0.70
N GLY A 70 0.10 5.89 -0.02
CA GLY A 70 -0.16 4.59 0.57
C GLY A 70 1.12 3.96 1.10
N VAL A 71 1.12 3.64 2.40
CA VAL A 71 2.17 2.86 3.05
C VAL A 71 1.64 1.47 3.31
N GLN A 72 2.38 0.45 2.90
CA GLN A 72 2.03 -0.94 3.09
C GLN A 72 2.72 -1.51 4.33
N LEU A 73 1.94 -2.19 5.16
CA LEU A 73 2.41 -2.99 6.29
C LEU A 73 2.15 -4.45 5.97
N VAL A 74 3.16 -5.29 6.13
CA VAL A 74 3.09 -6.73 5.88
C VAL A 74 3.58 -7.47 7.12
N GLY A 75 2.83 -8.46 7.56
CA GLY A 75 3.15 -9.22 8.76
C GLY A 75 3.19 -10.73 8.53
N ARG A 76 3.37 -11.47 9.62
CA ARG A 76 3.28 -12.93 9.65
C ARG A 76 1.82 -13.38 9.48
N PRO A 77 1.56 -14.61 9.06
CA PRO A 77 0.23 -15.20 9.16
C PRO A 77 -0.31 -15.09 10.60
N GLY A 78 -1.54 -14.60 10.75
CA GLY A 78 -2.17 -14.36 12.05
C GLY A 78 -1.86 -12.98 12.68
N ALA A 79 -1.09 -12.12 12.01
CA ALA A 79 -0.75 -10.77 12.50
C ALA A 79 -1.77 -9.70 12.10
N GLU A 80 -2.94 -10.06 11.58
CA GLU A 80 -3.94 -9.14 11.02
C GLU A 80 -4.34 -8.06 12.03
N THR A 81 -4.60 -8.43 13.28
CA THR A 81 -4.97 -7.49 14.34
C THR A 81 -3.84 -6.50 14.65
N ALA A 82 -2.60 -6.96 14.68
CA ALA A 82 -1.43 -6.10 14.89
C ALA A 82 -1.25 -5.12 13.73
N LEU A 83 -1.41 -5.59 12.49
CA LEU A 83 -1.34 -4.78 11.29
C LEU A 83 -2.43 -3.70 11.27
N LEU A 84 -3.67 -4.04 11.58
CA LEU A 84 -4.77 -3.08 11.66
C LEU A 84 -4.55 -2.03 12.76
N THR A 85 -4.00 -2.45 13.90
CA THR A 85 -3.66 -1.55 15.00
C THR A 85 -2.56 -0.56 14.59
N ALA A 86 -1.52 -1.04 13.91
CA ALA A 86 -0.44 -0.20 13.39
C ALA A 86 -0.95 0.77 12.31
N ALA A 87 -1.76 0.29 11.37
CA ALA A 87 -2.39 1.11 10.33
C ALA A 87 -3.25 2.23 10.94
N ALA A 88 -4.10 1.92 11.91
CA ALA A 88 -4.92 2.92 12.62
C ALA A 88 -4.08 3.98 13.36
N ARG A 89 -2.89 3.62 13.85
CA ARG A 89 -1.96 4.59 14.45
C ARG A 89 -1.33 5.51 13.40
N LEU A 90 -1.02 4.98 12.22
CA LEU A 90 -0.51 5.78 11.09
C LEU A 90 -1.58 6.75 10.60
N GLU A 91 -2.81 6.30 10.39
CA GLU A 91 -3.92 7.14 9.94
C GLU A 91 -4.21 8.31 10.88
N ARG A 92 -4.15 8.10 12.19
CA ARG A 92 -4.35 9.17 13.18
C ARG A 92 -3.31 10.28 13.11
N ARG A 93 -2.14 10.02 12.52
CA ARG A 93 -1.08 11.01 12.30
C ARG A 93 -1.21 11.74 10.97
N VAL A 94 -2.13 11.29 10.11
CA VAL A 94 -2.46 11.99 8.87
C VAL A 94 -3.28 13.21 9.22
N VAL A 95 -2.68 14.38 9.15
CA VAL A 95 -3.42 15.64 9.28
C VAL A 95 -4.25 15.80 8.01
N PRO A 96 -5.60 15.91 8.08
CA PRO A 96 -6.41 16.15 6.91
C PRO A 96 -5.93 17.39 6.18
N VAL A 97 -5.72 17.31 4.88
CA VAL A 97 -5.48 18.51 4.06
C VAL A 97 -6.74 19.35 4.15
N ALA A 98 -6.63 20.58 4.64
CA ALA A 98 -7.75 21.50 4.71
C ALA A 98 -8.34 21.64 3.30
N GLY A 99 -9.63 21.29 3.14
CA GLY A 99 -10.32 21.29 1.85
C GLY A 99 -10.34 19.98 1.07
N ALA A 100 -9.65 18.94 1.51
CA ALA A 100 -9.83 17.60 0.94
C ALA A 100 -11.18 17.05 1.43
N ALA A 101 -12.12 16.84 0.53
CA ALA A 101 -13.35 16.11 0.85
C ALA A 101 -12.95 14.73 1.39
N ALA A 102 -13.58 14.30 2.49
CA ALA A 102 -13.40 12.96 3.00
C ALA A 102 -13.64 11.95 1.86
N PRO A 103 -12.79 10.93 1.72
CA PRO A 103 -12.98 9.94 0.69
C PRO A 103 -14.38 9.33 0.86
N ARG A 104 -15.19 9.43 -0.17
CA ARG A 104 -16.48 8.74 -0.18
C ARG A 104 -16.16 7.26 -0.33
N ILE A 105 -16.33 6.52 0.75
CA ILE A 105 -16.28 5.06 0.71
C ILE A 105 -17.58 4.63 0.01
N TYR A 106 -17.44 4.16 -1.21
CA TYR A 106 -18.54 3.46 -1.87
C TYR A 106 -18.61 2.06 -1.25
N ALA A 107 -19.61 1.87 -0.43
CA ALA A 107 -19.98 0.54 0.02
C ALA A 107 -20.81 -0.14 -1.08
#